data_0f1550bc1c9b487fee54bba51d35e8b2
#
_entry.id   0f1550bc1c9b487fee54bba51d35e8b2
#
_cell.length_a   1.000
_cell.length_b   1.000
_cell.length_c   1.000
_cell.angle_alpha   90.00
_cell.angle_beta   90.00
_cell.angle_gamma   90.00
#
_symmetry.space_group_name_H-M   'P 1'
#
loop_
_entity.id
_entity.type
_entity.pdbx_description
1 polymer ?
#
loop_
_entity_poly.entity_id
_entity_poly.type
_entity_poly.pdbx_seq_one_letter_code
_entity_poly.pdbx_strand_id
1 'polypeptide(L)'
;MFSNIHIINVLNKKIRYSVFFLFFFAAYAQNSPLDFYQINDSLYYFDEIEDGEISGVTWHFEANKFYFINDEDGIIWETNSTFNILRTITGANFGDTEDIISLPENKFGILTEAGKLYVGFIENGVEDFELNPNSFQEIIFMNHQGNSGPEGIAFDEDNGLIYIAKEKNPMVIYHFSLASIYGDTSIFPEVLFNAEMALSDEIDDISGLLFDQRTQRLLVLSEDSNKILDVDPSSGEIKSQFDLQEDHQYEGISFYDEFYNILVAGEPNFHVKISRPCQASYINSNFSIQCLIDNILELMDACDLDLDFDHDYNIYDVLIATDIQNGFNFYNCAH
;
A
#
# COMPACT_ATOMS: atom_id res chain seq x y z
N MET A 1 19.77 53.24 24.63
CA MET A 1 20.58 52.58 23.60
C MET A 1 20.82 51.11 23.89
N PHE A 2 20.19 50.51 24.92
CA PHE A 2 20.39 49.10 25.32
C PHE A 2 19.24 48.12 25.00
N SER A 3 18.13 48.62 24.45
CA SER A 3 16.97 47.74 24.15
C SER A 3 16.99 47.03 22.78
N ASN A 4 17.79 47.53 21.84
CA ASN A 4 17.79 46.99 20.47
C ASN A 4 18.74 45.79 20.29
N ILE A 5 19.71 45.59 21.17
CA ILE A 5 20.65 44.44 21.05
C ILE A 5 20.00 43.14 21.51
N HIS A 6 19.09 43.19 22.47
CA HIS A 6 18.38 41.99 22.99
C HIS A 6 17.38 41.44 21.99
N ILE A 7 16.69 42.29 21.23
CA ILE A 7 15.69 41.88 20.21
C ILE A 7 16.40 41.20 19.00
N ILE A 8 17.56 41.74 18.59
CA ILE A 8 18.34 41.20 17.47
C ILE A 8 18.91 39.80 17.83
N ASN A 9 19.32 39.57 19.07
CA ASN A 9 19.82 38.26 19.50
C ASN A 9 18.72 37.22 19.62
N VAL A 10 17.49 37.60 20.01
CA VAL A 10 16.33 36.70 20.07
C VAL A 10 15.81 36.35 18.66
N LEU A 11 15.80 37.35 17.75
CA LEU A 11 15.45 37.09 16.33
C LEU A 11 16.48 36.18 15.63
N ASN A 12 17.78 36.43 15.83
CA ASN A 12 18.82 35.58 15.25
C ASN A 12 18.83 34.15 15.82
N LYS A 13 18.43 33.97 17.10
CA LYS A 13 18.23 32.64 17.65
C LYS A 13 17.01 31.93 17.02
N LYS A 14 15.85 32.61 16.92
CA LYS A 14 14.65 32.04 16.29
C LYS A 14 14.86 31.72 14.80
N ILE A 15 15.60 32.57 14.06
CA ILE A 15 15.93 32.29 12.65
C ILE A 15 16.91 31.10 12.54
N ARG A 16 17.85 30.94 13.45
CA ARG A 16 18.73 29.75 13.48
C ARG A 16 17.95 28.46 13.76
N TYR A 17 17.00 28.48 14.67
CA TYR A 17 16.16 27.31 14.94
C TYR A 17 15.21 27.00 13.77
N SER A 18 14.63 28.00 13.11
CA SER A 18 13.76 27.78 11.93
C SER A 18 14.54 27.26 10.71
N VAL A 19 15.80 27.66 10.53
CA VAL A 19 16.64 27.14 9.45
C VAL A 19 17.18 25.75 9.79
N PHE A 20 17.43 25.43 11.05
CA PHE A 20 17.80 24.08 11.47
C PHE A 20 16.62 23.09 11.34
N PHE A 21 15.41 23.53 11.64
CA PHE A 21 14.19 22.71 11.44
C PHE A 21 13.92 22.37 9.97
N LEU A 22 14.22 23.28 9.05
CA LEU A 22 14.06 23.04 7.59
C LEU A 22 15.13 22.10 7.00
N PHE A 23 16.28 21.95 7.64
CA PHE A 23 17.33 21.05 7.17
C PHE A 23 17.26 19.63 7.77
N PHE A 24 16.57 19.42 8.88
CA PHE A 24 16.35 18.09 9.46
C PHE A 24 15.21 17.32 8.81
N PHE A 25 14.24 17.98 8.19
CA PHE A 25 13.14 17.31 7.46
C PHE A 25 13.58 16.56 6.18
N ALA A 26 14.81 16.73 5.73
CA ALA A 26 15.30 16.08 4.51
C ALA A 26 16.18 14.84 4.74
N ALA A 27 16.37 14.39 5.97
CA ALA A 27 17.38 13.35 6.25
C ALA A 27 16.90 12.11 7.02
N TYR A 28 15.64 12.03 7.45
CA TYR A 28 15.18 10.95 8.34
C TYR A 28 13.89 10.21 7.90
N ALA A 29 13.50 10.27 6.64
CA ALA A 29 12.48 9.38 6.13
C ALA A 29 13.11 8.03 5.75
N GLN A 30 13.56 7.23 6.70
CA GLN A 30 14.33 6.03 6.34
C GLN A 30 14.09 4.76 7.13
N ASN A 31 13.09 4.69 8.00
CA ASN A 31 12.80 3.41 8.63
C ASN A 31 11.47 2.87 8.15
N SER A 32 11.51 1.65 7.67
CA SER A 32 10.38 0.97 7.10
C SER A 32 9.41 0.48 8.17
N PRO A 33 8.11 0.63 7.94
CA PRO A 33 7.12 0.10 8.85
C PRO A 33 6.99 -1.43 8.86
N LEU A 34 7.58 -2.17 7.92
CA LEU A 34 7.39 -3.62 7.82
C LEU A 34 7.97 -4.40 8.99
N ASP A 35 9.02 -3.91 9.64
CA ASP A 35 9.64 -4.57 10.80
C ASP A 35 8.69 -4.74 11.99
N PHE A 36 7.59 -4.00 12.03
CA PHE A 36 6.61 -4.05 13.12
C PHE A 36 5.33 -4.79 12.77
N TYR A 37 5.20 -5.26 11.53
CA TYR A 37 4.03 -5.99 11.13
C TYR A 37 4.08 -7.43 11.63
N GLN A 38 2.93 -8.00 11.92
CA GLN A 38 2.77 -9.38 12.36
C GLN A 38 1.56 -10.00 11.66
N ILE A 39 1.66 -11.25 11.33
CA ILE A 39 0.51 -12.03 10.90
C ILE A 39 -0.39 -12.22 12.12
N ASN A 40 -1.57 -11.63 12.09
CA ASN A 40 -2.48 -11.66 13.24
C ASN A 40 -3.27 -12.95 13.35
N ASP A 41 -3.56 -13.54 12.21
CA ASP A 41 -4.51 -14.64 12.08
C ASP A 41 -3.96 -15.74 11.17
N SER A 42 -4.61 -16.89 11.23
CA SER A 42 -4.40 -17.95 10.24
C SER A 42 -4.93 -17.49 8.87
N LEU A 43 -4.53 -18.17 7.82
CA LEU A 43 -5.15 -18.00 6.50
C LEU A 43 -6.66 -18.25 6.58
N TYR A 44 -7.42 -17.35 5.98
CA TYR A 44 -8.87 -17.47 5.83
C TYR A 44 -9.21 -17.83 4.39
N TYR A 45 -9.89 -18.95 4.20
CA TYR A 45 -10.39 -19.39 2.90
C TYR A 45 -11.83 -18.93 2.71
N PHE A 46 -12.16 -18.52 1.49
CA PHE A 46 -13.53 -18.22 1.12
C PHE A 46 -14.27 -19.51 0.80
N ASP A 47 -15.22 -19.91 1.65
CA ASP A 47 -16.02 -21.13 1.46
C ASP A 47 -16.92 -21.06 0.21
N GLU A 48 -17.28 -19.86 -0.22
CA GLU A 48 -18.17 -19.59 -1.36
C GLU A 48 -17.46 -19.53 -2.71
N ILE A 49 -16.12 -19.44 -2.71
CA ILE A 49 -15.31 -19.41 -3.92
C ILE A 49 -14.80 -20.84 -4.17
N GLU A 50 -15.53 -21.58 -5.01
CA GLU A 50 -15.08 -22.90 -5.48
C GLU A 50 -14.17 -22.69 -6.70
N ASP A 51 -12.99 -23.30 -6.71
CA ASP A 51 -11.99 -23.23 -7.80
C ASP A 51 -11.61 -21.77 -8.18
N GLY A 52 -11.49 -20.89 -7.19
CA GLY A 52 -11.12 -19.50 -7.40
C GLY A 52 -9.62 -19.32 -7.31
N GLU A 53 -8.96 -19.05 -8.42
CA GLU A 53 -7.56 -18.66 -8.48
C GLU A 53 -7.50 -17.14 -8.32
N ILE A 54 -7.44 -16.66 -7.04
CA ILE A 54 -7.40 -15.23 -6.74
C ILE A 54 -6.01 -14.69 -7.07
N SER A 55 -5.94 -13.81 -8.07
CA SER A 55 -4.72 -13.14 -8.52
C SER A 55 -4.54 -11.72 -7.95
N GLY A 56 -5.62 -11.02 -7.59
CA GLY A 56 -5.49 -9.64 -7.12
C GLY A 56 -6.55 -9.23 -6.11
N VAL A 57 -6.24 -8.15 -5.36
CA VAL A 57 -7.17 -7.58 -4.39
C VAL A 57 -7.01 -6.07 -4.27
N THR A 58 -8.12 -5.34 -4.16
CA THR A 58 -8.09 -3.91 -3.82
C THR A 58 -9.13 -3.54 -2.78
N TRP A 59 -8.78 -2.59 -1.93
CA TRP A 59 -9.69 -1.95 -1.00
C TRP A 59 -10.24 -0.65 -1.58
N HIS A 60 -11.56 -0.56 -1.67
CA HIS A 60 -12.22 0.67 -2.05
C HIS A 60 -12.61 1.45 -0.78
N PHE A 61 -11.78 2.41 -0.42
CA PHE A 61 -11.86 3.16 0.83
C PHE A 61 -13.23 3.79 1.09
N GLU A 62 -13.78 4.55 0.12
CA GLU A 62 -15.05 5.27 0.29
C GLU A 62 -16.24 4.34 0.52
N ALA A 63 -16.25 3.16 -0.12
CA ALA A 63 -17.30 2.17 0.03
C ALA A 63 -17.05 1.21 1.20
N ASN A 64 -15.83 1.18 1.74
CA ASN A 64 -15.35 0.21 2.73
C ASN A 64 -15.64 -1.23 2.31
N LYS A 65 -15.21 -1.56 1.09
CA LYS A 65 -15.41 -2.85 0.44
C LYS A 65 -14.10 -3.33 -0.18
N PHE A 66 -13.98 -4.65 -0.33
CA PHE A 66 -12.89 -5.26 -1.06
C PHE A 66 -13.40 -5.86 -2.36
N TYR A 67 -12.52 -5.87 -3.35
CA TYR A 67 -12.73 -6.50 -4.64
C TYR A 67 -11.56 -7.44 -4.88
N PHE A 68 -11.89 -8.73 -5.00
CA PHE A 68 -10.94 -9.79 -5.34
C PHE A 68 -11.20 -10.17 -6.78
N ILE A 69 -10.16 -10.42 -7.56
CA ILE A 69 -10.26 -10.83 -8.95
C ILE A 69 -9.57 -12.18 -9.14
N ASN A 70 -10.09 -13.02 -10.02
CA ASN A 70 -9.41 -14.25 -10.41
C ASN A 70 -8.62 -14.05 -11.72
N ASP A 71 -7.69 -14.95 -12.01
CA ASP A 71 -6.80 -14.86 -13.15
C ASP A 71 -7.49 -15.19 -14.50
N GLU A 72 -8.18 -16.33 -14.63
CA GLU A 72 -8.62 -16.86 -15.93
C GLU A 72 -9.84 -16.16 -16.54
N ASP A 73 -10.86 -15.85 -15.75
CA ASP A 73 -12.18 -15.41 -16.23
C ASP A 73 -12.52 -13.96 -15.93
N GLY A 74 -11.66 -13.24 -15.14
CA GLY A 74 -11.91 -11.87 -14.69
C GLY A 74 -13.16 -11.78 -13.81
N ILE A 75 -13.48 -12.83 -13.06
CA ILE A 75 -14.53 -12.82 -12.05
C ILE A 75 -14.10 -11.93 -10.90
N ILE A 76 -14.99 -11.03 -10.46
CA ILE A 76 -14.70 -10.15 -9.34
C ILE A 76 -15.68 -10.47 -8.20
N TRP A 77 -15.15 -10.73 -7.01
CA TRP A 77 -15.94 -10.89 -5.78
C TRP A 77 -15.87 -9.60 -4.96
N GLU A 78 -17.00 -8.96 -4.81
CA GLU A 78 -17.16 -7.82 -3.93
C GLU A 78 -17.48 -8.30 -2.53
N THR A 79 -16.69 -7.89 -1.52
CA THR A 79 -16.91 -8.26 -0.13
C THR A 79 -17.10 -7.02 0.75
N ASN A 80 -17.65 -7.22 1.94
CA ASN A 80 -17.64 -6.19 2.98
C ASN A 80 -16.31 -6.16 3.76
N SER A 81 -16.20 -5.26 4.73
CA SER A 81 -15.00 -5.12 5.59
C SER A 81 -14.72 -6.33 6.49
N THR A 82 -15.63 -7.30 6.57
CA THR A 82 -15.43 -8.57 7.29
C THR A 82 -15.24 -9.75 6.32
N PHE A 83 -14.99 -9.46 5.04
CA PHE A 83 -14.73 -10.41 3.95
C PHE A 83 -15.88 -11.38 3.61
N ASN A 84 -17.11 -11.06 4.01
CA ASN A 84 -18.28 -11.79 3.51
C ASN A 84 -18.57 -11.33 2.08
N ILE A 85 -18.73 -12.28 1.15
CA ILE A 85 -19.10 -11.99 -0.22
C ILE A 85 -20.46 -11.34 -0.26
N LEU A 86 -20.54 -10.17 -0.88
CA LEU A 86 -21.79 -9.43 -1.08
C LEU A 86 -22.42 -9.76 -2.42
N ARG A 87 -21.58 -9.97 -3.45
CA ARG A 87 -21.99 -10.34 -4.80
C ARG A 87 -20.83 -10.81 -5.64
N THR A 88 -21.14 -11.54 -6.69
CA THR A 88 -20.23 -11.97 -7.74
C THR A 88 -20.48 -11.17 -9.01
N ILE A 89 -19.41 -10.68 -9.63
CA ILE A 89 -19.43 -9.88 -10.85
C ILE A 89 -18.73 -10.67 -11.93
N THR A 90 -19.43 -10.98 -13.00
CA THR A 90 -18.97 -11.84 -14.11
C THR A 90 -19.07 -11.11 -15.46
N GLY A 91 -18.74 -11.78 -16.55
CA GLY A 91 -19.06 -11.36 -17.92
C GLY A 91 -18.06 -10.43 -18.60
N ALA A 92 -17.14 -9.84 -17.85
CA ALA A 92 -16.05 -9.08 -18.46
C ALA A 92 -14.93 -10.05 -18.80
N ASN A 93 -14.92 -10.59 -20.00
CA ASN A 93 -13.79 -11.37 -20.47
C ASN A 93 -12.59 -10.44 -20.75
N PHE A 94 -11.86 -10.08 -19.71
CA PHE A 94 -10.63 -9.29 -19.81
C PHE A 94 -9.43 -10.11 -20.29
N GLY A 95 -9.52 -11.42 -20.27
CA GLY A 95 -8.44 -12.39 -20.49
C GLY A 95 -7.80 -12.78 -19.16
N ASP A 96 -6.57 -13.14 -19.20
CA ASP A 96 -5.70 -13.51 -18.08
C ASP A 96 -5.48 -12.30 -17.17
N THR A 97 -6.22 -12.21 -16.08
CA THR A 97 -6.25 -11.04 -15.19
C THR A 97 -5.39 -11.26 -13.96
N GLU A 98 -4.46 -10.33 -13.67
CA GLU A 98 -3.44 -10.47 -12.66
C GLU A 98 -3.74 -9.64 -11.41
N ASP A 99 -4.22 -8.41 -11.59
CA ASP A 99 -4.46 -7.55 -10.43
C ASP A 99 -5.59 -6.56 -10.68
N ILE A 100 -6.15 -6.04 -9.60
CA ILE A 100 -7.21 -5.03 -9.60
C ILE A 100 -6.85 -3.89 -8.66
N ILE A 101 -7.08 -2.64 -9.09
CA ILE A 101 -6.78 -1.45 -8.30
C ILE A 101 -7.97 -0.50 -8.26
N SER A 102 -8.19 0.11 -7.10
CA SER A 102 -9.11 1.25 -6.94
C SER A 102 -8.44 2.53 -7.41
N LEU A 103 -9.13 3.30 -8.26
CA LEU A 103 -8.67 4.56 -8.83
C LEU A 103 -9.60 5.70 -8.43
N PRO A 104 -9.17 6.97 -8.55
CA PRO A 104 -10.04 8.13 -8.31
C PRO A 104 -11.34 8.09 -9.11
N GLU A 105 -12.34 8.84 -8.62
CA GLU A 105 -13.67 8.93 -9.23
C GLU A 105 -14.43 7.59 -9.22
N ASN A 106 -14.19 6.71 -8.27
CA ASN A 106 -14.80 5.37 -8.16
C ASN A 106 -14.55 4.48 -9.39
N LYS A 107 -13.41 4.66 -10.06
CA LYS A 107 -12.98 3.79 -11.14
C LYS A 107 -12.14 2.64 -10.61
N PHE A 108 -12.05 1.61 -11.41
CA PHE A 108 -11.17 0.46 -11.20
C PHE A 108 -10.22 0.33 -12.39
N GLY A 109 -9.01 -0.11 -12.10
CA GLY A 109 -8.06 -0.59 -13.09
C GLY A 109 -7.89 -2.09 -12.94
N ILE A 110 -7.97 -2.83 -14.04
CA ILE A 110 -7.78 -4.28 -14.09
C ILE A 110 -6.59 -4.56 -14.98
N LEU A 111 -5.56 -5.17 -14.41
CA LEU A 111 -4.33 -5.53 -15.09
C LEU A 111 -4.46 -6.90 -15.72
N THR A 112 -3.79 -7.13 -16.85
CA THR A 112 -3.72 -8.45 -17.49
C THR A 112 -2.30 -8.82 -17.87
N GLU A 113 -2.00 -10.11 -17.89
CA GLU A 113 -0.76 -10.75 -18.33
C GLU A 113 -0.30 -10.26 -19.72
N ALA A 114 -1.22 -10.04 -20.62
CA ALA A 114 -0.93 -9.56 -21.97
C ALA A 114 -0.42 -8.10 -22.05
N GLY A 115 -0.36 -7.38 -20.94
CA GLY A 115 0.08 -5.99 -20.87
C GLY A 115 -1.01 -4.99 -21.22
N LYS A 116 -2.22 -5.25 -20.79
CA LYS A 116 -3.35 -4.35 -20.91
C LYS A 116 -3.82 -3.89 -19.54
N LEU A 117 -4.33 -2.66 -19.50
CA LEU A 117 -5.03 -2.10 -18.36
C LEU A 117 -6.45 -1.72 -18.81
N TYR A 118 -7.44 -2.31 -18.17
CA TYR A 118 -8.84 -1.95 -18.37
C TYR A 118 -9.27 -0.98 -17.28
N VAL A 119 -9.72 0.21 -17.66
CA VAL A 119 -10.15 1.25 -16.71
C VAL A 119 -11.61 1.58 -16.89
N GLY A 120 -12.39 1.44 -15.83
CA GLY A 120 -13.84 1.64 -15.90
C GLY A 120 -14.52 1.66 -14.55
N PHE A 121 -15.84 1.51 -14.59
CA PHE A 121 -16.68 1.54 -13.40
C PHE A 121 -17.29 0.17 -13.15
N ILE A 122 -17.28 -0.24 -11.89
CA ILE A 122 -18.12 -1.33 -11.39
C ILE A 122 -19.38 -0.68 -10.81
N GLU A 123 -20.53 -0.99 -11.40
CA GLU A 123 -21.81 -0.41 -10.97
C GLU A 123 -22.14 -0.82 -9.52
N ASN A 124 -22.63 0.15 -8.74
CA ASN A 124 -23.11 -0.15 -7.40
C ASN A 124 -24.37 -1.03 -7.45
N GLY A 125 -24.40 -2.04 -6.61
CA GLY A 125 -25.53 -2.98 -6.54
C GLY A 125 -25.45 -3.91 -5.35
N VAL A 126 -26.42 -4.77 -5.22
CA VAL A 126 -26.53 -5.78 -4.14
C VAL A 126 -26.74 -7.20 -4.69
N GLU A 127 -26.91 -7.34 -5.99
CA GLU A 127 -27.14 -8.61 -6.67
C GLU A 127 -25.95 -8.92 -7.59
N ASP A 128 -25.73 -10.18 -7.84
CA ASP A 128 -24.78 -10.62 -8.85
C ASP A 128 -25.14 -10.03 -10.19
N PHE A 129 -24.15 -9.63 -10.95
CA PHE A 129 -24.40 -9.04 -12.26
C PHE A 129 -23.32 -9.38 -13.27
N GLU A 130 -23.69 -9.25 -14.53
CA GLU A 130 -22.82 -9.44 -15.65
C GLU A 130 -22.28 -8.09 -16.11
N LEU A 131 -20.97 -7.88 -15.97
CA LEU A 131 -20.29 -6.64 -16.31
C LEU A 131 -20.29 -6.44 -17.83
N ASN A 132 -20.66 -5.25 -18.27
CA ASN A 132 -20.54 -4.89 -19.68
C ASN A 132 -19.07 -4.53 -19.99
N PRO A 133 -18.32 -5.31 -20.77
CA PRO A 133 -16.93 -5.00 -21.07
C PRO A 133 -16.72 -3.64 -21.77
N ASN A 134 -17.77 -3.12 -22.46
CA ASN A 134 -17.70 -1.79 -23.08
C ASN A 134 -17.75 -0.63 -22.05
N SER A 135 -18.01 -0.90 -20.78
CA SER A 135 -17.92 0.09 -19.70
C SER A 135 -16.48 0.35 -19.25
N PHE A 136 -15.53 -0.47 -19.74
CA PHE A 136 -14.10 -0.30 -19.50
C PHE A 136 -13.39 0.14 -20.75
N GLN A 137 -12.47 1.09 -20.60
CA GLN A 137 -11.54 1.52 -21.61
C GLN A 137 -10.33 0.59 -21.60
N GLU A 138 -10.04 -0.08 -22.71
CA GLU A 138 -8.80 -0.85 -22.88
C GLU A 138 -7.63 0.10 -23.20
N ILE A 139 -6.53 -0.10 -22.49
CA ILE A 139 -5.27 0.63 -22.66
C ILE A 139 -4.17 -0.39 -22.83
N ILE A 140 -3.47 -0.35 -23.94
CA ILE A 140 -2.34 -1.24 -24.22
C ILE A 140 -1.06 -0.51 -23.82
N PHE A 141 -0.34 -1.06 -22.83
CA PHE A 141 0.94 -0.50 -22.40
C PHE A 141 2.13 -1.43 -22.69
N MET A 142 1.86 -2.70 -22.93
CA MET A 142 2.84 -3.71 -23.29
C MET A 142 2.21 -4.71 -24.28
N ASN A 143 3.03 -5.45 -25.00
CA ASN A 143 2.58 -6.60 -25.77
C ASN A 143 3.37 -7.81 -25.30
N HIS A 144 2.84 -8.50 -24.30
CA HIS A 144 3.46 -9.66 -23.71
C HIS A 144 2.78 -10.96 -24.17
N GLN A 145 3.54 -12.05 -24.23
CA GLN A 145 3.06 -13.38 -24.52
C GLN A 145 3.81 -14.39 -23.65
N GLY A 146 3.09 -15.26 -23.01
CA GLY A 146 3.62 -16.27 -22.08
C GLY A 146 3.45 -15.84 -20.63
N ASN A 147 3.89 -16.62 -19.67
CA ASN A 147 3.63 -16.51 -18.24
C ASN A 147 4.82 -15.83 -17.53
N SER A 148 5.04 -14.57 -17.72
CA SER A 148 6.03 -13.75 -16.99
C SER A 148 5.82 -12.27 -17.30
N GLY A 149 4.58 -11.89 -17.40
CA GLY A 149 4.12 -10.56 -17.77
C GLY A 149 4.00 -9.58 -16.62
N PRO A 150 3.11 -8.60 -16.75
CA PRO A 150 2.71 -7.74 -15.64
C PRO A 150 1.82 -8.50 -14.65
N GLU A 151 2.18 -8.46 -13.36
CA GLU A 151 1.46 -9.15 -12.27
C GLU A 151 0.91 -8.16 -11.24
N GLY A 152 1.63 -7.11 -10.91
CA GLY A 152 1.23 -6.17 -9.87
C GLY A 152 0.95 -4.76 -10.38
N ILE A 153 -0.06 -4.09 -9.81
CA ILE A 153 -0.37 -2.69 -10.09
C ILE A 153 -0.55 -1.89 -8.81
N ALA A 154 0.02 -0.68 -8.74
CA ALA A 154 -0.14 0.23 -7.62
C ALA A 154 -0.43 1.65 -8.09
N PHE A 155 -1.07 2.45 -7.23
CA PHE A 155 -1.41 3.83 -7.53
C PHE A 155 -0.90 4.78 -6.44
N ASP A 156 -0.12 5.76 -6.87
CA ASP A 156 0.31 6.91 -6.06
C ASP A 156 -0.68 8.06 -6.30
N GLU A 157 -1.57 8.26 -5.34
CA GLU A 157 -2.62 9.27 -5.42
C GLU A 157 -2.04 10.68 -5.39
N ASP A 158 -1.01 10.93 -4.58
CA ASP A 158 -0.40 12.26 -4.41
C ASP A 158 0.26 12.77 -5.69
N ASN A 159 0.91 11.88 -6.43
CA ASN A 159 1.61 12.22 -7.67
C ASN A 159 0.82 11.84 -8.93
N GLY A 160 -0.29 11.11 -8.79
CA GLY A 160 -1.11 10.63 -9.90
C GLY A 160 -0.34 9.65 -10.80
N LEU A 161 0.47 8.77 -10.22
CA LEU A 161 1.28 7.79 -10.93
C LEU A 161 0.72 6.39 -10.75
N ILE A 162 0.69 5.64 -11.83
CA ILE A 162 0.44 4.19 -11.82
C ILE A 162 1.78 3.49 -11.95
N TYR A 163 2.03 2.54 -11.07
CA TYR A 163 3.16 1.62 -11.13
C TYR A 163 2.68 0.25 -11.58
N ILE A 164 3.49 -0.40 -12.40
CA ILE A 164 3.24 -1.77 -12.87
C ILE A 164 4.50 -2.59 -12.66
N ALA A 165 4.36 -3.74 -12.03
CA ALA A 165 5.42 -4.71 -11.89
C ALA A 165 5.31 -5.77 -12.97
N LYS A 166 6.41 -6.06 -13.64
CA LYS A 166 6.59 -7.25 -14.47
C LYS A 166 7.24 -8.34 -13.64
N GLU A 167 6.61 -9.49 -13.62
CA GLU A 167 6.91 -10.63 -12.77
C GLU A 167 8.39 -11.05 -12.78
N LYS A 168 8.88 -11.54 -13.91
CA LYS A 168 10.24 -12.08 -14.06
C LYS A 168 10.72 -12.04 -15.51
N ASN A 169 11.99 -12.39 -15.73
CA ASN A 169 12.63 -12.56 -17.05
C ASN A 169 12.63 -11.30 -17.97
N PRO A 170 13.08 -10.14 -17.56
CA PRO A 170 13.52 -9.72 -16.21
C PRO A 170 12.40 -9.12 -15.38
N MET A 171 12.55 -9.07 -14.05
CA MET A 171 11.73 -8.24 -13.16
C MET A 171 11.96 -6.76 -13.45
N VAL A 172 10.89 -6.00 -13.68
CA VAL A 172 10.97 -4.56 -13.96
C VAL A 172 9.78 -3.84 -13.34
N ILE A 173 10.02 -2.71 -12.71
CA ILE A 173 8.95 -1.78 -12.32
C ILE A 173 8.86 -0.67 -13.36
N TYR A 174 7.66 -0.49 -13.88
CA TYR A 174 7.30 0.59 -14.80
C TYR A 174 6.42 1.61 -14.12
N HIS A 175 6.33 2.81 -14.70
CA HIS A 175 5.36 3.81 -14.28
C HIS A 175 4.85 4.66 -15.43
N PHE A 176 3.67 5.25 -15.25
CA PHE A 176 3.12 6.28 -16.13
C PHE A 176 2.08 7.13 -15.35
N SER A 177 1.78 8.31 -15.88
CA SER A 177 0.79 9.19 -15.26
C SER A 177 -0.63 8.68 -15.49
N LEU A 178 -1.47 8.70 -14.45
CA LEU A 178 -2.91 8.44 -14.56
C LEU A 178 -3.56 9.34 -15.62
N ALA A 179 -3.10 10.58 -15.76
CA ALA A 179 -3.64 11.50 -16.77
C ALA A 179 -3.39 11.02 -18.20
N SER A 180 -2.38 10.20 -18.47
CA SER A 180 -2.08 9.69 -19.81
C SER A 180 -3.08 8.64 -20.29
N ILE A 181 -3.85 8.02 -19.38
CA ILE A 181 -4.88 7.03 -19.75
C ILE A 181 -6.18 7.68 -20.24
N TYR A 182 -6.38 8.97 -20.01
CA TYR A 182 -7.57 9.67 -20.44
C TYR A 182 -7.40 10.18 -21.88
N GLY A 183 -7.85 9.42 -22.85
CA GLY A 183 -7.86 9.79 -24.26
C GLY A 183 -6.94 8.99 -25.17
N ASP A 184 -6.02 8.22 -24.61
CA ASP A 184 -5.14 7.33 -25.37
C ASP A 184 -5.49 5.86 -25.10
N THR A 185 -5.44 5.03 -26.14
CA THR A 185 -5.64 3.58 -26.05
C THR A 185 -4.31 2.82 -26.04
N SER A 186 -3.20 3.53 -26.10
CA SER A 186 -1.86 2.96 -26.05
C SER A 186 -0.91 3.91 -25.35
N ILE A 187 -0.18 3.39 -24.38
CA ILE A 187 0.77 4.15 -23.55
C ILE A 187 2.12 3.45 -23.64
N PHE A 188 3.18 4.24 -23.56
CA PHE A 188 4.55 3.73 -23.41
C PHE A 188 5.01 4.03 -21.99
N PRO A 189 4.98 3.03 -21.08
CA PRO A 189 5.43 3.23 -19.72
C PRO A 189 6.93 3.47 -19.67
N GLU A 190 7.35 4.30 -18.72
CA GLU A 190 8.75 4.52 -18.43
C GLU A 190 9.23 3.45 -17.43
N VAL A 191 10.46 3.00 -17.58
CA VAL A 191 11.09 2.12 -16.57
C VAL A 191 11.39 2.97 -15.35
N LEU A 192 10.79 2.61 -14.21
CA LEU A 192 11.11 3.26 -12.94
C LEU A 192 12.50 2.80 -12.47
N PHE A 193 12.67 1.49 -12.32
CA PHE A 193 13.96 0.85 -12.10
C PHE A 193 13.95 -0.62 -12.57
N ASN A 194 15.14 -1.14 -12.76
CA ASN A 194 15.35 -2.55 -13.08
C ASN A 194 15.29 -3.37 -11.78
N ALA A 195 14.14 -3.99 -11.52
CA ALA A 195 13.91 -4.77 -10.31
C ALA A 195 14.76 -6.03 -10.24
N GLU A 196 15.06 -6.67 -11.39
CA GLU A 196 16.00 -7.78 -11.46
C GLU A 196 17.38 -7.44 -10.86
N MET A 197 17.88 -6.24 -11.15
CA MET A 197 19.17 -5.81 -10.61
C MET A 197 19.10 -5.35 -9.15
N ALA A 198 17.95 -4.85 -8.72
CA ALA A 198 17.78 -4.25 -7.40
C ALA A 198 17.31 -5.25 -6.35
N LEU A 199 16.49 -6.23 -6.72
CA LEU A 199 15.74 -7.07 -5.78
C LEU A 199 16.08 -8.55 -5.85
N SER A 200 16.79 -9.05 -6.91
CA SER A 200 17.00 -10.48 -7.12
C SER A 200 17.92 -11.19 -6.10
N ASP A 201 18.52 -10.44 -5.19
CA ASP A 201 19.22 -11.02 -4.04
C ASP A 201 18.23 -11.47 -2.93
N GLU A 202 16.98 -10.99 -2.97
CA GLU A 202 15.95 -11.21 -1.94
C GLU A 202 14.70 -11.91 -2.47
N ILE A 203 14.33 -11.71 -3.75
CA ILE A 203 13.13 -12.28 -4.36
C ILE A 203 13.41 -12.80 -5.78
N ASP A 204 12.67 -13.83 -6.18
CA ASP A 204 12.80 -14.50 -7.48
C ASP A 204 11.74 -14.05 -8.50
N ASP A 205 10.66 -13.41 -8.04
CA ASP A 205 9.53 -12.94 -8.84
C ASP A 205 8.88 -11.69 -8.20
N ILE A 206 7.88 -11.14 -8.88
CA ILE A 206 6.96 -10.14 -8.32
C ILE A 206 5.53 -10.54 -8.68
N SER A 207 4.73 -10.91 -7.70
CA SER A 207 3.33 -11.29 -7.85
C SER A 207 2.33 -10.18 -7.51
N GLY A 208 2.72 -9.16 -6.76
CA GLY A 208 1.83 -8.05 -6.41
C GLY A 208 2.54 -6.76 -6.05
N LEU A 209 1.81 -5.65 -6.12
CA LEU A 209 2.37 -4.33 -5.88
C LEU A 209 1.39 -3.42 -5.13
N LEU A 210 1.88 -2.69 -4.13
CA LEU A 210 1.10 -1.71 -3.39
C LEU A 210 1.93 -0.45 -3.14
N PHE A 211 1.33 0.74 -3.26
CA PHE A 211 2.00 1.98 -2.92
C PHE A 211 1.52 2.50 -1.56
N ASP A 212 2.45 2.70 -0.64
CA ASP A 212 2.19 3.31 0.66
C ASP A 212 2.33 4.83 0.54
N GLN A 213 1.21 5.53 0.50
CA GLN A 213 1.15 7.00 0.41
C GLN A 213 1.86 7.68 1.58
N ARG A 214 1.84 7.05 2.73
CA ARG A 214 2.39 7.59 3.98
C ARG A 214 3.92 7.60 3.95
N THR A 215 4.53 6.50 3.52
CA THR A 215 5.99 6.35 3.44
C THR A 215 6.55 6.71 2.06
N GLN A 216 5.68 6.91 1.06
CA GLN A 216 6.03 7.15 -0.34
C GLN A 216 6.88 6.01 -0.91
N ARG A 217 6.53 4.76 -0.59
CA ARG A 217 7.27 3.57 -0.96
C ARG A 217 6.39 2.51 -1.62
N LEU A 218 7.05 1.62 -2.34
CA LEU A 218 6.41 0.45 -2.93
C LEU A 218 6.56 -0.76 -2.00
N LEU A 219 5.45 -1.41 -1.69
CA LEU A 219 5.43 -2.74 -1.14
C LEU A 219 5.35 -3.73 -2.29
N VAL A 220 6.38 -4.56 -2.42
CA VAL A 220 6.55 -5.54 -3.50
C VAL A 220 6.32 -6.92 -2.92
N LEU A 221 5.29 -7.62 -3.39
CA LEU A 221 4.97 -8.99 -3.01
C LEU A 221 5.69 -9.96 -3.95
N SER A 222 6.23 -11.03 -3.39
CA SER A 222 6.82 -12.16 -4.12
C SER A 222 6.17 -13.46 -3.65
N GLU A 223 5.64 -14.22 -4.60
CA GLU A 223 5.10 -15.57 -4.37
C GLU A 223 6.22 -16.57 -4.18
N ASP A 224 7.13 -16.69 -5.16
CA ASP A 224 8.24 -17.66 -5.16
C ASP A 224 9.13 -17.53 -3.91
N SER A 225 9.26 -16.32 -3.35
CA SER A 225 10.09 -16.06 -2.17
C SER A 225 9.31 -15.91 -0.86
N ASN A 226 7.99 -15.91 -0.91
CA ASN A 226 7.09 -15.73 0.24
C ASN A 226 7.46 -14.48 1.07
N LYS A 227 7.59 -13.33 0.40
CA LYS A 227 8.07 -12.09 1.01
C LYS A 227 7.28 -10.86 0.55
N ILE A 228 7.29 -9.85 1.42
CA ILE A 228 6.97 -8.48 1.07
C ILE A 228 8.23 -7.64 1.28
N LEU A 229 8.64 -6.89 0.25
CA LEU A 229 9.73 -5.93 0.34
C LEU A 229 9.17 -4.51 0.39
N ASP A 230 9.73 -3.66 1.24
CA ASP A 230 9.51 -2.22 1.22
C ASP A 230 10.64 -1.54 0.46
N VAL A 231 10.31 -0.91 -0.65
CA VAL A 231 11.27 -0.45 -1.65
C VAL A 231 11.12 1.04 -1.90
N ASP A 232 12.22 1.75 -1.91
CA ASP A 232 12.27 3.16 -2.34
C ASP A 232 12.10 3.23 -3.87
N PRO A 233 11.00 3.82 -4.39
CA PRO A 233 10.72 3.84 -5.81
C PRO A 233 11.73 4.65 -6.62
N SER A 234 12.45 5.58 -6.00
CA SER A 234 13.43 6.42 -6.69
C SER A 234 14.76 5.71 -6.97
N SER A 235 15.08 4.68 -6.20
CA SER A 235 16.39 3.99 -6.25
C SER A 235 16.28 2.48 -6.44
N GLY A 236 15.16 1.86 -6.09
CA GLY A 236 15.01 0.41 -5.98
C GLY A 236 15.66 -0.16 -4.70
N GLU A 237 16.07 0.71 -3.75
CA GLU A 237 16.70 0.27 -2.50
C GLU A 237 15.66 -0.37 -1.57
N ILE A 238 15.96 -1.59 -1.09
CA ILE A 238 15.15 -2.28 -0.09
C ILE A 238 15.38 -1.62 1.26
N LYS A 239 14.31 -1.20 1.91
CA LYS A 239 14.34 -0.56 3.24
C LYS A 239 14.08 -1.56 4.35
N SER A 240 13.16 -2.47 4.14
CA SER A 240 12.92 -3.63 5.00
C SER A 240 12.19 -4.73 4.27
N GLN A 241 11.98 -5.86 4.93
CA GLN A 241 11.29 -7.00 4.39
C GLN A 241 10.42 -7.67 5.46
N PHE A 242 9.41 -8.39 5.00
CA PHE A 242 8.52 -9.18 5.83
C PHE A 242 8.37 -10.57 5.23
N ASP A 243 8.70 -11.61 6.03
CA ASP A 243 8.57 -13.00 5.59
C ASP A 243 7.14 -13.50 5.83
N LEU A 244 6.54 -14.04 4.79
CA LEU A 244 5.23 -14.71 4.81
C LEU A 244 5.39 -16.19 5.17
N GLN A 245 4.29 -16.89 5.39
CA GLN A 245 4.32 -18.34 5.63
C GLN A 245 4.66 -19.07 4.34
N GLU A 246 5.53 -20.07 4.42
CA GLU A 246 5.89 -20.91 3.28
C GLU A 246 4.71 -21.77 2.78
N ASP A 247 4.83 -22.27 1.56
CA ASP A 247 3.88 -23.19 0.91
C ASP A 247 2.52 -22.58 0.53
N HIS A 248 2.44 -21.26 0.27
CA HIS A 248 1.23 -20.59 -0.21
C HIS A 248 1.54 -19.71 -1.42
N GLN A 249 0.59 -19.63 -2.36
CA GLN A 249 0.67 -18.77 -3.54
C GLN A 249 0.06 -17.41 -3.20
N TYR A 250 0.90 -16.42 -2.92
CA TYR A 250 0.52 -15.06 -2.58
C TYR A 250 0.53 -14.19 -3.83
N GLU A 251 -0.63 -13.69 -4.28
CA GLU A 251 -0.77 -12.99 -5.55
C GLU A 251 -1.13 -11.51 -5.40
N GLY A 252 -2.10 -11.20 -4.57
CA GLY A 252 -2.59 -9.84 -4.41
C GLY A 252 -2.22 -9.20 -3.08
N ILE A 253 -1.95 -7.88 -3.10
CA ILE A 253 -1.66 -7.10 -1.89
C ILE A 253 -2.43 -5.79 -1.87
N SER A 254 -3.04 -5.46 -0.72
CA SER A 254 -3.79 -4.22 -0.51
C SER A 254 -3.70 -3.76 0.95
N PHE A 255 -4.03 -2.50 1.23
CA PHE A 255 -4.41 -2.15 2.61
C PHE A 255 -5.84 -2.60 2.88
N TYR A 256 -6.18 -2.89 4.16
CA TYR A 256 -7.54 -3.28 4.51
C TYR A 256 -8.23 -2.32 5.48
N ASP A 257 -7.54 -1.29 5.91
CA ASP A 257 -8.10 -0.24 6.75
C ASP A 257 -7.30 1.06 6.66
N GLU A 258 -7.82 2.11 7.28
CA GLU A 258 -7.22 3.44 7.37
C GLU A 258 -5.93 3.49 8.20
N PHE A 259 -5.58 2.40 8.89
CA PHE A 259 -4.36 2.26 9.68
C PHE A 259 -3.21 1.61 8.90
N TYR A 260 -3.40 1.42 7.59
CA TYR A 260 -2.43 0.81 6.69
C TYR A 260 -2.04 -0.62 7.06
N ASN A 261 -2.94 -1.36 7.70
CA ASN A 261 -2.78 -2.77 7.87
C ASN A 261 -2.89 -3.46 6.51
N ILE A 262 -2.07 -4.50 6.29
CA ILE A 262 -1.91 -5.13 4.98
C ILE A 262 -2.80 -6.37 4.89
N LEU A 263 -3.48 -6.50 3.76
CA LEU A 263 -4.17 -7.70 3.31
C LEU A 263 -3.37 -8.31 2.18
N VAL A 264 -3.09 -9.60 2.27
CA VAL A 264 -2.53 -10.39 1.18
C VAL A 264 -3.55 -11.44 0.80
N ALA A 265 -3.81 -11.60 -0.48
CA ALA A 265 -4.69 -12.63 -1.05
C ALA A 265 -3.90 -13.60 -1.91
N GLY A 266 -4.44 -14.78 -2.19
CA GLY A 266 -3.76 -15.75 -3.01
C GLY A 266 -4.59 -17.01 -3.29
N GLU A 267 -3.94 -17.91 -3.98
CA GLU A 267 -4.55 -19.14 -4.47
C GLU A 267 -4.63 -20.26 -3.43
N PRO A 268 -5.67 -21.08 -3.53
CA PRO A 268 -6.75 -20.99 -4.54
C PRO A 268 -7.76 -19.88 -4.22
N ASN A 269 -7.97 -19.47 -2.96
CA ASN A 269 -9.05 -18.57 -2.56
C ASN A 269 -8.91 -18.12 -1.12
N PHE A 270 -7.73 -17.68 -0.71
CA PHE A 270 -7.50 -17.25 0.66
C PHE A 270 -7.11 -15.78 0.78
N HIS A 271 -7.17 -15.29 2.01
CA HIS A 271 -6.54 -14.06 2.41
C HIS A 271 -5.89 -14.17 3.80
N VAL A 272 -4.92 -13.33 4.05
CA VAL A 272 -4.25 -13.19 5.35
C VAL A 272 -4.13 -11.72 5.71
N LYS A 273 -4.31 -11.41 6.99
CA LYS A 273 -4.17 -10.07 7.55
C LYS A 273 -2.84 -9.94 8.26
N ILE A 274 -2.15 -8.88 7.93
CA ILE A 274 -0.88 -8.50 8.52
C ILE A 274 -1.08 -7.12 9.13
N SER A 275 -0.94 -6.99 10.43
CA SER A 275 -1.14 -5.70 11.09
C SER A 275 -0.05 -5.41 12.08
N ARG A 276 0.04 -4.15 12.44
CA ARG A 276 0.92 -3.71 13.50
C ARG A 276 0.32 -4.07 14.84
N PRO A 277 1.13 -4.59 15.79
CA PRO A 277 0.64 -4.79 17.14
C PRO A 277 0.21 -3.46 17.74
N CYS A 278 -0.97 -3.44 18.34
CA CYS A 278 -1.46 -2.26 19.02
C CYS A 278 -0.64 -1.97 20.28
N GLN A 279 -0.02 -0.80 20.35
CA GLN A 279 0.70 -0.35 21.54
C GLN A 279 -0.17 0.36 22.59
N ALA A 280 -1.48 0.40 22.45
CA ALA A 280 -2.35 1.01 23.47
C ALA A 280 -2.13 0.46 24.90
N SER A 281 -1.57 -0.74 25.02
CA SER A 281 -1.19 -1.33 26.31
C SER A 281 0.03 -0.65 26.96
N TYR A 282 0.82 0.10 26.23
CA TYR A 282 2.00 0.83 26.75
C TYR A 282 1.66 2.23 27.25
N ILE A 283 0.54 2.79 26.83
CA ILE A 283 0.08 4.09 27.31
C ILE A 283 -0.62 3.89 28.65
N ASN A 284 0.15 3.78 29.71
CA ASN A 284 -0.41 3.73 31.04
C ASN A 284 -0.85 5.15 31.51
N SER A 285 -1.61 5.19 32.60
CA SER A 285 -2.19 6.41 33.18
C SER A 285 -1.19 7.51 33.57
N ASN A 286 0.10 7.29 33.42
CA ASN A 286 1.16 8.24 33.75
C ASN A 286 1.86 8.81 32.51
N PHE A 287 1.37 8.51 31.32
CA PHE A 287 1.91 9.02 30.08
C PHE A 287 1.69 10.52 29.95
N SER A 288 2.73 11.25 29.61
CA SER A 288 2.68 12.70 29.42
C SER A 288 3.02 13.05 27.95
N ILE A 289 2.06 13.65 27.24
CA ILE A 289 2.30 14.24 25.92
C ILE A 289 3.50 15.22 25.95
N GLN A 290 3.71 15.88 27.11
CA GLN A 290 4.85 16.77 27.28
C GLN A 290 6.18 16.03 27.15
N CYS A 291 6.26 14.77 27.55
CA CYS A 291 7.46 13.95 27.38
C CYS A 291 7.79 13.70 25.90
N LEU A 292 6.78 13.40 25.06
CA LEU A 292 6.95 13.30 23.62
C LEU A 292 7.41 14.62 23.00
N ILE A 293 6.77 15.72 23.37
CA ILE A 293 7.16 17.05 22.89
C ILE A 293 8.60 17.37 23.31
N ASP A 294 8.99 17.05 24.53
CA ASP A 294 10.34 17.30 25.04
C ASP A 294 11.38 16.42 24.31
N ASN A 295 11.00 15.19 23.95
CA ASN A 295 11.84 14.29 23.15
C ASN A 295 12.03 14.83 21.72
N ILE A 296 10.94 15.18 21.03
CA ILE A 296 10.98 15.81 19.69
C ILE A 296 11.82 17.10 19.69
N LEU A 297 11.82 17.85 20.79
CA LEU A 297 12.60 19.07 20.95
C LEU A 297 14.04 18.83 21.45
N GLU A 298 14.46 17.56 21.57
CA GLU A 298 15.79 17.18 22.10
C GLU A 298 16.06 17.70 23.51
N LEU A 299 15.03 17.93 24.29
CA LEU A 299 15.14 18.47 25.64
C LEU A 299 15.36 17.39 26.71
N MET A 300 14.97 16.14 26.42
CA MET A 300 15.12 14.98 27.32
C MET A 300 15.14 13.66 26.54
N ASP A 301 16.01 12.73 26.93
CA ASP A 301 16.11 11.37 26.37
C ASP A 301 15.10 10.37 27.02
N ALA A 302 13.95 10.82 27.47
CA ALA A 302 13.18 10.07 28.48
C ALA A 302 11.93 9.35 27.97
N CYS A 303 11.52 9.53 26.73
CA CYS A 303 10.36 8.88 26.16
C CYS A 303 10.72 8.09 24.91
N ASP A 304 10.64 6.80 25.04
CA ASP A 304 10.77 5.86 23.94
C ASP A 304 9.35 5.47 23.48
N LEU A 305 8.69 6.39 22.76
CA LEU A 305 7.30 6.22 22.33
C LEU A 305 7.14 6.71 20.89
N ASP A 306 7.56 5.87 20.01
CA ASP A 306 7.18 5.88 18.60
C ASP A 306 5.80 5.19 18.50
N LEU A 307 4.76 5.99 18.32
CA LEU A 307 3.37 5.50 18.38
C LEU A 307 2.81 5.09 17.02
N ASP A 308 3.41 5.57 15.95
CA ASP A 308 3.09 5.15 14.58
C ASP A 308 4.12 4.18 13.99
N PHE A 309 5.16 3.85 14.77
CA PHE A 309 6.21 2.89 14.44
C PHE A 309 7.00 3.22 13.17
N ASP A 310 7.17 4.51 12.91
CA ASP A 310 7.99 4.97 11.79
C ASP A 310 9.45 5.18 12.16
N HIS A 311 9.85 4.85 13.41
CA HIS A 311 11.16 5.08 14.04
C HIS A 311 11.55 6.55 14.22
N ASP A 312 10.63 7.47 13.93
CA ASP A 312 10.82 8.89 14.13
C ASP A 312 9.89 9.41 15.21
N TYR A 313 10.45 10.04 16.23
CA TYR A 313 9.66 10.77 17.23
C TYR A 313 9.24 12.11 16.65
N ASN A 314 8.02 12.22 16.17
CA ASN A 314 7.56 13.38 15.44
C ASN A 314 6.15 13.84 15.86
N ILE A 315 5.57 14.78 15.11
CA ILE A 315 4.28 15.36 15.44
C ILE A 315 3.14 14.34 15.37
N TYR A 316 3.29 13.27 14.56
CA TYR A 316 2.27 12.25 14.41
C TYR A 316 2.13 11.43 15.69
N ASP A 317 3.22 11.09 16.37
CA ASP A 317 3.19 10.46 17.70
C ASP A 317 2.45 11.32 18.72
N VAL A 318 2.66 12.64 18.68
CA VAL A 318 1.94 13.59 19.54
C VAL A 318 0.45 13.62 19.23
N LEU A 319 0.07 13.57 17.96
CA LEU A 319 -1.35 13.52 17.56
C LEU A 319 -1.99 12.23 18.02
N ILE A 320 -1.35 11.08 17.78
CA ILE A 320 -1.80 9.77 18.25
C ILE A 320 -1.95 9.76 19.78
N ALA A 321 -0.94 10.23 20.49
CA ALA A 321 -0.99 10.31 21.96
C ALA A 321 -2.12 11.22 22.45
N THR A 322 -2.38 12.33 21.75
CA THR A 322 -3.44 13.27 22.08
C THR A 322 -4.81 12.64 21.87
N ASP A 323 -5.01 11.91 20.80
CA ASP A 323 -6.24 11.21 20.50
C ASP A 323 -6.53 10.13 21.53
N ILE A 324 -5.53 9.32 21.89
CA ILE A 324 -5.65 8.31 22.93
C ILE A 324 -6.02 8.95 24.29
N GLN A 325 -5.37 10.07 24.68
CA GLN A 325 -5.71 10.77 25.92
C GLN A 325 -7.12 11.37 25.92
N ASN A 326 -7.64 11.78 24.75
CA ASN A 326 -8.98 12.27 24.61
C ASN A 326 -10.04 11.16 24.54
N GLY A 327 -9.64 9.90 24.64
CA GLY A 327 -10.53 8.74 24.59
C GLY A 327 -11.01 8.40 23.17
N PHE A 328 -10.38 8.95 22.16
CA PHE A 328 -10.56 8.52 20.79
C PHE A 328 -9.72 7.27 20.57
N ASN A 329 -10.36 6.11 20.66
CA ASN A 329 -9.72 4.84 20.26
C ASN A 329 -9.84 4.68 18.75
N PHE A 330 -9.09 5.46 17.98
CA PHE A 330 -8.95 5.25 16.54
C PHE A 330 -8.14 3.99 16.24
N TYR A 331 -7.32 3.57 17.15
CA TYR A 331 -6.60 2.31 17.07
C TYR A 331 -7.44 1.23 17.71
N ASN A 332 -8.29 0.61 16.91
CA ASN A 332 -9.06 -0.54 17.35
C ASN A 332 -8.09 -1.69 17.61
N CYS A 333 -7.56 -1.74 18.82
CA CYS A 333 -6.94 -2.94 19.36
C CYS A 333 -8.08 -3.95 19.66
N ALA A 334 -8.90 -4.25 18.66
CA ALA A 334 -9.94 -5.25 18.79
C ALA A 334 -9.27 -6.62 18.84
N HIS A 335 -9.41 -7.26 19.99
CA HIS A 335 -9.10 -8.65 20.22
C HIS A 335 -10.03 -9.56 19.44
#